data_08096367b1254548472dd2997edd42d2
#
_entry.id   08096367b1254548472dd2997edd42d2
#
_cell.length_a   1.000
_cell.length_b   1.000
_cell.length_c   1.000
_cell.angle_alpha   90.00
_cell.angle_beta   90.00
_cell.angle_gamma   90.00
#
_symmetry.space_group_name_H-M   'P 1'
#
loop_
_entity.id
_entity.type
_entity.pdbx_description
1 polymer ?
#
loop_
_entity_poly.entity_id
_entity_poly.type
_entity_poly.pdbx_seq_one_letter_code
_entity_poly.pdbx_strand_id
1 'polypeptide(L)'
;RRDELTDRKPVLQRWERSEAPNPVIVPDSLVLFAYNRNKGNTEKEWQKILEDLIAPTLAEKGALHYELHVSKDDPKDFMFHETWQTVEDWNAHMAAPHLISLVGILDRYTENGITVIKTKPID
;
A
#
# COMPACT_ATOMS: atom_id res chain seq x y z
N ARG A 1 20.54 -12.24 2.86
CA ARG A 1 20.22 -12.23 2.71
C ARG A 1 20.15 -11.48 2.34
N ARG A 2 20.54 -11.66 2.20
CA ARG A 2 20.19 -11.37 2.10
C ARG A 2 20.41 -10.47 1.56
N ASP A 3 20.99 -10.55 1.48
CA ASP A 3 20.87 -10.09 1.24
C ASP A 3 20.92 -9.57 0.47
N GLU A 4 21.11 -9.63 0.59
CA GLU A 4 20.79 -9.64 0.24
C GLU A 4 20.35 -9.52 -0.41
N LEU A 5 20.90 -9.84 -0.71
CA LEU A 5 20.22 -10.05 -0.88
C LEU A 5 20.13 -9.59 -0.97
N THR A 6 20.42 -9.47 -0.80
CA THR A 6 20.12 -9.39 -0.43
C THR A 6 20.10 -8.92 -0.36
N ASP A 7 20.41 -8.92 -0.33
CA ASP A 7 20.10 -8.81 0.21
C ASP A 7 19.81 -8.30 0.18
N ARG A 8 19.94 -8.35 0.23
CA ARG A 8 19.43 -8.23 0.52
C ARG A 8 19.31 -7.50 0.72
N LYS A 9 19.50 -7.20 0.80
CA LYS A 9 19.36 -6.73 1.29
C LYS A 9 19.29 -5.81 1.15
N PRO A 10 19.21 -5.45 1.16
CA PRO A 10 18.97 -4.74 1.26
C PRO A 10 18.73 -3.93 1.35
N VAL A 11 18.52 -3.58 1.40
CA VAL A 11 18.14 -2.95 1.89
C VAL A 11 17.92 -2.48 2.36
N LEU A 12 18.01 -2.65 2.46
CA LEU A 12 17.81 -2.47 3.22
C LEU A 12 18.29 -2.20 3.65
N GLN A 13 18.73 -2.29 3.86
CA GLN A 13 19.21 -2.22 4.47
C GLN A 13 19.88 -1.84 4.78
N ARG A 14 20.48 -1.44 4.49
CA ARG A 14 21.12 -1.20 5.04
C ARG A 14 21.14 -0.20 5.66
N TRP A 15 21.23 0.14 5.52
CA TRP A 15 20.73 0.87 6.50
C TRP A 15 21.11 0.48 7.87
N GLU A 16 21.50 1.12 8.44
CA GLU A 16 21.94 0.69 9.51
C GLU A 16 21.11 0.84 10.43
N ARG A 17 20.61 0.33 10.62
CA ARG A 17 19.76 0.22 11.30
C ARG A 17 19.75 0.46 12.48
N SER A 18 20.42 0.75 12.59
CA SER A 18 20.51 0.71 13.72
C SER A 18 19.81 1.40 14.54
N GLU A 19 19.77 2.37 14.38
CA GLU A 19 19.13 3.05 15.26
C GLU A 19 17.83 3.30 14.90
N ALA A 20 17.55 3.32 13.71
CA ALA A 20 16.21 3.42 13.30
C ALA A 20 15.66 2.06 13.48
N PRO A 21 14.72 1.86 14.31
CA PRO A 21 14.15 0.57 14.41
C PRO A 21 13.58 0.24 13.07
N ASN A 22 13.87 -0.92 12.61
CA ASN A 22 13.17 -1.44 11.49
C ASN A 22 11.72 -1.44 11.82
N PRO A 23 10.87 -1.19 10.84
CA PRO A 23 9.47 -1.44 11.08
C PRO A 23 9.36 -2.86 11.54
N VAL A 24 8.80 -3.02 12.69
CA VAL A 24 8.69 -4.33 13.27
C VAL A 24 7.71 -5.12 12.43
N ILE A 25 8.20 -6.21 11.87
CA ILE A 25 7.31 -7.13 11.21
C ILE A 25 6.78 -8.04 12.30
N VAL A 26 5.53 -7.81 12.68
CA VAL A 26 4.90 -8.66 13.67
C VAL A 26 4.45 -9.92 12.98
N PRO A 27 4.56 -11.07 13.63
CA PRO A 27 4.24 -12.33 12.97
C PRO A 27 2.88 -12.40 12.31
N ASP A 28 1.88 -11.73 12.86
CA ASP A 28 0.53 -11.78 12.32
C ASP A 28 0.19 -10.57 11.45
N SER A 29 1.22 -9.79 11.06
CA SER A 29 0.94 -8.63 10.23
C SER A 29 0.44 -9.07 8.86
N LEU A 30 -0.41 -8.22 8.30
CA LEU A 30 -0.96 -8.41 6.97
C LEU A 30 -0.20 -7.49 6.01
N VAL A 31 0.45 -8.06 5.01
CA VAL A 31 1.06 -7.29 3.93
C VAL A 31 0.19 -7.48 2.71
N LEU A 32 -0.24 -6.39 2.10
CA LEU A 32 -1.08 -6.52 0.93
C LEU A 32 -0.69 -5.52 -0.15
N PHE A 33 -1.10 -5.85 -1.36
CA PHE A 33 -0.92 -5.02 -2.53
C PHE A 33 -2.29 -4.76 -3.14
N ALA A 34 -2.59 -3.50 -3.39
CA ALA A 34 -3.88 -3.12 -3.96
C ALA A 34 -3.64 -2.47 -5.31
N TYR A 35 -3.99 -3.17 -6.36
CA TYR A 35 -3.75 -2.75 -7.73
C TYR A 35 -5.01 -2.18 -8.37
N ASN A 36 -4.84 -1.11 -9.16
CA ASN A 36 -5.93 -0.61 -9.98
C ASN A 36 -5.37 0.01 -11.24
N ARG A 37 -6.20 0.05 -12.29
CA ARG A 37 -5.82 0.63 -13.56
C ARG A 37 -6.79 1.74 -13.92
N ASN A 38 -6.26 2.93 -14.15
CA ASN A 38 -7.05 4.08 -14.57
C ASN A 38 -7.56 3.86 -15.99
N LYS A 39 -8.74 4.37 -16.30
CA LYS A 39 -9.33 4.24 -17.63
C LYS A 39 -8.59 5.02 -18.71
N GLY A 40 -7.77 5.99 -18.31
CA GLY A 40 -7.07 6.86 -19.25
C GLY A 40 -7.68 8.24 -19.27
N ASN A 41 -6.85 9.22 -19.63
CA ASN A 41 -7.20 10.63 -19.71
C ASN A 41 -7.50 11.32 -18.38
N THR A 42 -7.41 10.60 -17.27
CA THR A 42 -7.60 11.15 -15.91
C THR A 42 -6.49 10.70 -14.98
N GLU A 43 -5.33 10.31 -15.52
CA GLU A 43 -4.26 9.74 -14.70
C GLU A 43 -3.81 10.68 -13.60
N LYS A 44 -3.62 11.97 -13.90
CA LYS A 44 -3.14 12.90 -12.89
C LYS A 44 -4.19 13.20 -11.83
N GLU A 45 -5.43 13.33 -12.24
CA GLU A 45 -6.53 13.54 -11.30
C GLU A 45 -6.68 12.34 -10.39
N TRP A 46 -6.62 11.15 -10.96
CA TRP A 46 -6.75 9.90 -10.20
C TRP A 46 -5.58 9.73 -9.24
N GLN A 47 -4.35 10.04 -9.68
CA GLN A 47 -3.19 9.97 -8.81
C GLN A 47 -3.37 10.87 -7.59
N LYS A 48 -3.88 12.09 -7.79
CA LYS A 48 -4.10 13.01 -6.68
C LYS A 48 -5.13 12.48 -5.70
N ILE A 49 -6.20 11.87 -6.22
CA ILE A 49 -7.21 11.24 -5.36
C ILE A 49 -6.59 10.14 -4.52
N LEU A 50 -5.74 9.30 -5.13
CA LEU A 50 -5.07 8.21 -4.41
C LEU A 50 -4.05 8.76 -3.40
N GLU A 51 -3.29 9.80 -3.78
CA GLU A 51 -2.34 10.41 -2.85
C GLU A 51 -3.03 10.96 -1.62
N ASP A 52 -4.22 11.51 -1.77
CA ASP A 52 -4.96 12.11 -0.66
C ASP A 52 -5.44 11.08 0.37
N LEU A 53 -5.34 9.79 0.04
CA LEU A 53 -5.66 8.73 1.01
C LEU A 53 -4.54 8.49 2.00
N ILE A 54 -3.31 8.90 1.67
CA ILE A 54 -2.14 8.47 2.42
C ILE A 54 -2.14 9.00 3.85
N ALA A 55 -2.30 10.31 4.02
CA ALA A 55 -2.23 10.90 5.36
C ALA A 55 -3.33 10.36 6.30
N PRO A 56 -4.62 10.34 5.90
CA PRO A 56 -5.63 9.81 6.79
C PRO A 56 -5.47 8.32 7.06
N THR A 57 -4.92 7.56 6.10
CA THR A 57 -4.70 6.13 6.31
C THR A 57 -3.57 5.90 7.31
N LEU A 58 -2.48 6.65 7.19
CA LEU A 58 -1.37 6.49 8.12
C LEU A 58 -1.73 6.92 9.55
N ALA A 59 -2.82 7.68 9.72
CA ALA A 59 -3.33 8.04 11.05
C ALA A 59 -4.19 6.93 11.64
N GLU A 60 -4.54 5.90 10.89
CA GLU A 60 -5.39 4.82 11.39
C GLU A 60 -4.60 3.86 12.27
N LYS A 61 -5.30 3.25 13.20
CA LYS A 61 -4.69 2.27 14.08
C LYS A 61 -4.17 1.09 13.26
N GLY A 62 -2.94 0.72 13.51
CA GLY A 62 -2.35 -0.46 12.89
C GLY A 62 -1.82 -0.26 11.49
N ALA A 63 -1.90 0.96 10.95
CA ALA A 63 -1.35 1.26 9.63
C ALA A 63 0.16 1.41 9.75
N LEU A 64 0.90 0.35 9.46
CA LEU A 64 2.36 0.33 9.62
C LEU A 64 3.06 0.87 8.37
N HIS A 65 2.47 0.67 7.20
CA HIS A 65 3.04 1.09 5.94
C HIS A 65 1.91 1.30 4.93
N TYR A 66 1.98 2.37 4.16
CA TYR A 66 0.96 2.66 3.16
C TYR A 66 1.61 3.53 2.09
N GLU A 67 2.00 2.90 0.97
CA GLU A 67 2.80 3.57 -0.03
C GLU A 67 2.19 3.38 -1.41
N LEU A 68 2.08 4.48 -2.16
CA LEU A 68 1.50 4.45 -3.51
C LEU A 68 2.62 4.38 -4.54
N HIS A 69 2.44 3.50 -5.52
CA HIS A 69 3.35 3.36 -6.64
C HIS A 69 2.60 3.51 -7.95
N VAL A 70 3.28 4.05 -8.95
CA VAL A 70 2.77 4.06 -10.32
C VAL A 70 3.79 3.29 -11.17
N SER A 71 3.29 2.56 -12.16
CA SER A 71 4.17 1.78 -13.04
C SER A 71 5.14 2.70 -13.78
N LYS A 72 6.39 2.25 -13.92
CA LYS A 72 7.38 2.98 -14.71
C LYS A 72 7.04 2.98 -16.18
N ASP A 73 6.28 1.99 -16.63
CA ASP A 73 6.02 1.78 -18.04
C ASP A 73 4.64 2.24 -18.48
N ASP A 74 3.71 2.41 -17.55
CA ASP A 74 2.34 2.77 -17.90
C ASP A 74 1.75 3.66 -16.80
N PRO A 75 1.47 4.93 -17.09
CA PRO A 75 0.97 5.86 -16.07
C PRO A 75 -0.45 5.55 -15.58
N LYS A 76 -1.11 4.55 -16.16
CA LYS A 76 -2.45 4.16 -15.74
C LYS A 76 -2.45 3.10 -14.66
N ASP A 77 -1.33 2.43 -14.43
CA ASP A 77 -1.25 1.34 -13.45
C ASP A 77 -0.74 1.85 -12.12
N PHE A 78 -1.57 1.72 -11.09
CA PHE A 78 -1.25 2.15 -9.74
C PHE A 78 -1.31 0.98 -8.78
N MET A 79 -0.48 1.03 -7.74
CA MET A 79 -0.47 -0.01 -6.73
C MET A 79 -0.15 0.59 -5.37
N PHE A 80 -0.94 0.23 -4.35
CA PHE A 80 -0.58 0.49 -2.97
C PHE A 80 0.14 -0.73 -2.41
N HIS A 81 1.22 -0.47 -1.68
CA HIS A 81 1.89 -1.47 -0.88
C HIS A 81 1.57 -1.13 0.57
N GLU A 82 0.93 -2.05 1.28
CA GLU A 82 0.40 -1.78 2.61
C GLU A 82 0.82 -2.84 3.60
N THR A 83 1.08 -2.42 4.83
CA THR A 83 1.31 -3.34 5.92
C THR A 83 0.43 -2.92 7.09
N TRP A 84 -0.37 -3.85 7.58
CA TRP A 84 -1.27 -3.64 8.69
C TRP A 84 -0.89 -4.54 9.85
N GLN A 85 -0.98 -4.02 11.05
CA GLN A 85 -0.60 -4.77 12.23
C GLN A 85 -1.45 -6.03 12.39
N THR A 86 -2.75 -5.93 12.10
CA THR A 86 -3.68 -7.05 12.18
C THR A 86 -4.67 -6.99 11.03
N VAL A 87 -5.33 -8.12 10.77
CA VAL A 87 -6.41 -8.17 9.80
C VAL A 87 -7.57 -7.29 10.24
N GLU A 88 -7.83 -7.23 11.55
CA GLU A 88 -8.91 -6.38 12.08
C GLU A 88 -8.65 -4.92 11.79
N ASP A 89 -7.39 -4.48 11.88
CA ASP A 89 -7.07 -3.08 11.58
C ASP A 89 -7.32 -2.78 10.10
N TRP A 90 -7.00 -3.70 9.21
CA TRP A 90 -7.29 -3.53 7.79
C TRP A 90 -8.81 -3.52 7.54
N ASN A 91 -9.57 -4.37 8.23
CA ASN A 91 -11.02 -4.36 8.10
C ASN A 91 -11.59 -3.01 8.52
N ALA A 92 -11.06 -2.42 9.59
CA ALA A 92 -11.48 -1.09 10.03
C ALA A 92 -11.15 -0.03 8.98
N HIS A 93 -9.98 -0.16 8.32
CA HIS A 93 -9.59 0.73 7.24
C HIS A 93 -10.61 0.69 6.09
N MET A 94 -11.07 -0.49 5.73
CA MET A 94 -12.05 -0.62 4.65
C MET A 94 -13.40 -0.01 4.99
N ALA A 95 -13.67 0.21 6.27
CA ALA A 95 -14.90 0.86 6.72
C ALA A 95 -14.70 2.36 7.00
N ALA A 96 -13.49 2.88 6.82
CA ALA A 96 -13.22 4.28 7.09
C ALA A 96 -13.87 5.19 6.03
N PRO A 97 -14.27 6.40 6.40
CA PRO A 97 -14.96 7.31 5.45
C PRO A 97 -14.18 7.54 4.16
N HIS A 98 -12.86 7.70 4.24
CA HIS A 98 -12.06 7.98 3.04
C HIS A 98 -12.01 6.77 2.11
N LEU A 99 -12.10 5.54 2.63
CA LEU A 99 -12.17 4.35 1.79
C LEU A 99 -13.55 4.17 1.20
N ILE A 100 -14.59 4.44 1.98
CA ILE A 100 -15.97 4.36 1.47
C ILE A 100 -16.14 5.34 0.32
N SER A 101 -15.62 6.56 0.46
CA SER A 101 -15.68 7.55 -0.61
C SER A 101 -14.94 7.08 -1.85
N LEU A 102 -13.77 6.48 -1.68
CA LEU A 102 -12.99 5.96 -2.80
C LEU A 102 -13.75 4.87 -3.54
N VAL A 103 -14.32 3.92 -2.80
CA VAL A 103 -15.06 2.81 -3.41
C VAL A 103 -16.22 3.35 -4.25
N GLY A 104 -16.85 4.43 -3.80
CA GLY A 104 -17.96 5.03 -4.51
C GLY A 104 -17.63 5.63 -5.86
N ILE A 105 -16.34 5.88 -6.14
CA ILE A 105 -15.94 6.48 -7.42
C ILE A 105 -15.06 5.54 -8.27
N LEU A 106 -14.85 4.30 -7.85
CA LEU A 106 -13.98 3.37 -8.58
C LEU A 106 -14.44 3.16 -10.02
N ASP A 107 -15.74 3.00 -10.24
CA ASP A 107 -16.25 2.75 -11.58
C ASP A 107 -15.99 3.92 -12.52
N ARG A 108 -15.90 5.11 -11.97
CA ARG A 108 -15.69 6.31 -12.75
C ARG A 108 -14.26 6.42 -13.26
N TYR A 109 -13.30 5.93 -12.47
CA TYR A 109 -11.88 6.14 -12.76
C TYR A 109 -11.12 4.88 -13.16
N THR A 110 -11.61 3.69 -12.81
CA THR A 110 -10.85 2.47 -13.01
C THR A 110 -11.53 1.50 -13.94
N GLU A 111 -10.73 0.63 -14.55
CA GLU A 111 -11.26 -0.36 -15.47
C GLU A 111 -11.96 -1.51 -14.77
N ASN A 112 -11.48 -1.93 -13.63
CA ASN A 112 -12.05 -3.10 -12.95
C ASN A 112 -11.99 -2.97 -11.43
N GLY A 113 -12.02 -1.74 -10.91
CA GLY A 113 -11.94 -1.54 -9.48
C GLY A 113 -10.56 -1.84 -8.95
N ILE A 114 -10.48 -2.28 -7.71
CA ILE A 114 -9.22 -2.56 -7.02
C ILE A 114 -9.09 -4.06 -6.82
N THR A 115 -7.93 -4.61 -7.21
CA THR A 115 -7.60 -6.01 -6.94
C THR A 115 -6.66 -6.04 -5.74
N VAL A 116 -7.04 -6.76 -4.70
CA VAL A 116 -6.26 -6.88 -3.47
C VAL A 116 -5.60 -8.24 -3.40
N ILE A 117 -4.28 -8.25 -3.19
CA ILE A 117 -3.53 -9.47 -2.98
C ILE A 117 -3.03 -9.44 -1.55
N LYS A 118 -3.55 -10.35 -0.72
CA LYS A 118 -3.18 -10.44 0.68
C LYS A 118 -2.05 -11.43 0.86
N THR A 119 -1.02 -11.00 1.58
CA THR A 119 0.15 -11.83 1.83
C THR A 119 0.53 -11.75 3.30
N LYS A 120 1.50 -12.54 3.68
CA LYS A 120 2.10 -12.45 5.01
C LYS A 120 3.60 -12.57 4.86
N PRO A 121 4.37 -11.98 5.77
CA PRO A 121 5.81 -12.10 5.70
C PRO A 121 6.24 -13.57 5.85
N ILE A 122 7.35 -13.91 5.22
CA ILE A 122 8.01 -15.19 5.44
C ILE A 122 9.20 -14.92 6.33
N ASP A 123 9.26 -15.64 7.43
CA ASP A 123 10.37 -15.45 8.38
C ASP A 123 11.69 -15.92 7.83
#